data_d37df3718d68bdaa8fdbcd4e7e01e2de
#
_entry.id   d37df3718d68bdaa8fdbcd4e7e01e2de
#
_cell.length_a   1.000
_cell.length_b   1.000
_cell.length_c   1.000
_cell.angle_alpha   90.00
_cell.angle_beta   90.00
_cell.angle_gamma   90.00
#
_symmetry.space_group_name_H-M   'P 1'
#
loop_
_entity.id
_entity.type
_entity.pdbx_description
1 polymer ?
#
loop_
_entity_poly.entity_id
_entity_poly.type
_entity_poly.pdbx_seq_one_letter_code
_entity_poly.pdbx_strand_id
1 'polypeptide(L)'
;NKDEAMALAKRGQDVFFKIENCKKPIVAAVNGFALGGGCELTMACHFRLCSENAKFGQPEVNLGLIPGYGGTQRLTQLVGKGKSMELQMTAHLIDANEALQLGLVNHVTTAESLLERTIDILNVIMSKAPIAIGKIIECVNVAVVSDSAYTNGKSGYDKEVEAFGDCFVTEDMKEGTTAFLEKRKANFQGK
;
A
#
# COMPACT_ATOMS: atom_id res chain seq x y z
N ASN A 1 11.96 27.79 -8.93
CA ASN A 1 11.59 27.77 -10.36
C ASN A 1 10.98 26.42 -10.72
N LYS A 2 10.50 26.27 -11.96
CA LYS A 2 9.81 25.05 -12.44
C LYS A 2 10.71 23.81 -12.34
N ASP A 3 11.96 23.90 -12.75
CA ASP A 3 12.87 22.74 -12.77
C ASP A 3 13.21 22.25 -11.36
N GLU A 4 13.39 23.17 -10.41
CA GLU A 4 13.58 22.83 -8.98
C GLU A 4 12.34 22.13 -8.42
N ALA A 5 11.14 22.65 -8.75
CA ALA A 5 9.88 22.04 -8.31
C ALA A 5 9.70 20.62 -8.87
N MET A 6 10.00 20.42 -10.17
CA MET A 6 9.99 19.10 -10.79
C MET A 6 11.00 18.16 -10.15
N ALA A 7 12.22 18.62 -9.87
CA ALA A 7 13.25 17.82 -9.21
C ALA A 7 12.83 17.43 -7.76
N LEU A 8 12.18 18.35 -7.05
CA LEU A 8 11.65 18.07 -5.69
C LEU A 8 10.56 17.00 -5.74
N ALA A 9 9.57 17.16 -6.62
CA ALA A 9 8.50 16.19 -6.80
C ALA A 9 9.04 14.82 -7.18
N LYS A 10 9.97 14.75 -8.14
CA LYS A 10 10.62 13.50 -8.57
C LYS A 10 11.32 12.78 -7.40
N ARG A 11 12.09 13.50 -6.59
CA ARG A 11 12.77 12.91 -5.43
C ARG A 11 11.78 12.34 -4.41
N GLY A 12 10.68 13.07 -4.13
CA GLY A 12 9.63 12.57 -3.24
C GLY A 12 8.96 11.31 -3.77
N GLN A 13 8.61 11.29 -5.07
CA GLN A 13 8.06 10.10 -5.72
C GLN A 13 9.04 8.92 -5.67
N ASP A 14 10.33 9.14 -5.94
CA ASP A 14 11.35 8.08 -5.90
C ASP A 14 11.48 7.45 -4.50
N VAL A 15 11.35 8.24 -3.43
CA VAL A 15 11.31 7.73 -2.06
C VAL A 15 10.07 6.88 -1.83
N PHE A 16 8.91 7.36 -2.26
CA PHE A 16 7.65 6.64 -2.08
C PHE A 16 7.56 5.36 -2.91
N PHE A 17 8.13 5.36 -4.11
CA PHE A 17 8.29 4.12 -4.88
C PHE A 17 9.19 3.09 -4.19
N LYS A 18 10.21 3.51 -3.43
CA LYS A 18 11.00 2.56 -2.64
C LYS A 18 10.19 1.90 -1.52
N ILE A 19 9.25 2.64 -0.92
CA ILE A 19 8.32 2.09 0.07
C ILE A 19 7.38 1.09 -0.59
N GLU A 20 6.72 1.50 -1.66
CA GLU A 20 5.72 0.74 -2.41
C GLU A 20 6.28 -0.57 -3.00
N ASN A 21 7.54 -0.53 -3.47
CA ASN A 21 8.21 -1.70 -4.05
C ASN A 21 9.08 -2.49 -3.04
N CYS A 22 8.98 -2.18 -1.76
CA CYS A 22 9.70 -2.93 -0.73
C CYS A 22 9.11 -4.33 -0.61
N LYS A 23 9.96 -5.36 -0.72
CA LYS A 23 9.54 -6.78 -0.59
C LYS A 23 9.14 -7.18 0.83
N LYS A 24 9.37 -6.31 1.80
CA LYS A 24 8.89 -6.46 3.18
C LYS A 24 7.69 -5.57 3.40
N PRO A 25 6.60 -6.05 3.99
CA PRO A 25 5.43 -5.23 4.27
C PRO A 25 5.76 -3.98 5.09
N ILE A 26 5.33 -2.82 4.58
CA ILE A 26 5.40 -1.55 5.27
C ILE A 26 3.96 -1.10 5.50
N VAL A 27 3.60 -0.85 6.75
CA VAL A 27 2.24 -0.50 7.17
C VAL A 27 2.22 0.89 7.77
N ALA A 28 1.24 1.71 7.37
CA ALA A 28 1.00 2.98 8.01
C ALA A 28 0.05 2.80 9.19
N ALA A 29 0.48 3.25 10.38
CA ALA A 29 -0.36 3.38 11.57
C ALA A 29 -0.60 4.86 11.83
N VAL A 30 -1.73 5.38 11.37
CA VAL A 30 -2.04 6.82 11.35
C VAL A 30 -2.79 7.21 12.61
N ASN A 31 -2.16 7.96 13.50
CA ASN A 31 -2.72 8.33 14.81
C ASN A 31 -3.22 9.79 14.89
N GLY A 32 -3.41 10.47 13.76
CA GLY A 32 -3.83 11.86 13.72
C GLY A 32 -3.95 12.37 12.29
N PHE A 33 -3.44 13.56 12.00
CA PHE A 33 -3.52 14.18 10.68
C PHE A 33 -2.53 13.52 9.70
N ALA A 34 -3.03 13.06 8.57
CA ALA A 34 -2.26 12.66 7.39
C ALA A 34 -2.70 13.54 6.21
N LEU A 35 -2.02 14.66 6.00
CA LEU A 35 -2.38 15.69 5.02
C LEU A 35 -1.27 15.89 3.99
N GLY A 36 -1.64 16.15 2.74
CA GLY A 36 -0.69 16.40 1.66
C GLY A 36 0.35 15.29 1.55
N GLY A 37 1.62 15.63 1.61
CA GLY A 37 2.73 14.67 1.59
C GLY A 37 2.64 13.60 2.67
N GLY A 38 2.03 13.89 3.84
CA GLY A 38 1.74 12.90 4.87
C GLY A 38 0.70 11.87 4.42
N CYS A 39 -0.37 12.32 3.74
CA CYS A 39 -1.36 11.43 3.16
C CYS A 39 -0.74 10.60 2.01
N GLU A 40 0.07 11.22 1.16
CA GLU A 40 0.79 10.55 0.07
C GLU A 40 1.74 9.46 0.59
N LEU A 41 2.45 9.72 1.70
CA LEU A 41 3.29 8.71 2.36
C LEU A 41 2.47 7.51 2.84
N THR A 42 1.31 7.76 3.46
CA THR A 42 0.45 6.66 3.93
C THR A 42 -0.04 5.81 2.78
N MET A 43 -0.38 6.42 1.65
CA MET A 43 -0.82 5.71 0.43
C MET A 43 0.30 4.93 -0.26
N ALA A 44 1.56 5.32 -0.08
CA ALA A 44 2.71 4.58 -0.57
C ALA A 44 3.02 3.31 0.27
N CYS A 45 2.49 3.22 1.50
CA CYS A 45 2.57 1.99 2.31
C CYS A 45 1.62 0.92 1.74
N HIS A 46 1.95 -0.36 1.97
CA HIS A 46 1.19 -1.48 1.41
C HIS A 46 -0.27 -1.52 1.90
N PHE A 47 -0.49 -1.23 3.18
CA PHE A 47 -1.82 -1.00 3.73
C PHE A 47 -1.76 -0.06 4.95
N ARG A 48 -2.91 0.34 5.46
CA ARG A 48 -3.05 1.43 6.44
C ARG A 48 -4.06 1.06 7.51
N LEU A 49 -3.66 1.30 8.76
CA LEU A 49 -4.60 1.38 9.89
C LEU A 49 -4.63 2.82 10.37
N CYS A 50 -5.73 3.25 10.97
CA CYS A 50 -5.77 4.54 11.62
C CYS A 50 -6.54 4.51 12.94
N SER A 51 -6.30 5.50 13.78
CA SER A 51 -7.12 5.75 14.94
C SER A 51 -8.40 6.52 14.55
N GLU A 52 -9.44 6.42 15.35
CA GLU A 52 -10.74 7.06 15.11
C GLU A 52 -10.69 8.59 15.01
N ASN A 53 -9.64 9.22 15.57
CA ASN A 53 -9.39 10.65 15.48
C ASN A 53 -8.58 11.06 14.24
N ALA A 54 -8.15 10.13 13.40
CA ALA A 54 -7.36 10.42 12.21
C ALA A 54 -8.17 11.23 11.18
N LYS A 55 -7.46 12.09 10.47
CA LYS A 55 -7.98 12.89 9.35
C LYS A 55 -7.05 12.76 8.16
N PHE A 56 -7.63 12.64 6.99
CA PHE A 56 -6.90 12.51 5.72
C PHE A 56 -7.32 13.61 4.75
N GLY A 57 -6.42 14.04 3.88
CA GLY A 57 -6.73 15.00 2.84
C GLY A 57 -5.54 15.40 1.99
N GLN A 58 -5.85 16.04 0.87
CA GLN A 58 -4.89 16.59 -0.09
C GLN A 58 -5.17 18.09 -0.26
N PRO A 59 -4.68 18.95 0.67
CA PRO A 59 -5.03 20.36 0.72
C PRO A 59 -4.17 21.25 -0.19
N GLU A 60 -3.34 20.69 -1.06
CA GLU A 60 -2.35 21.39 -1.89
C GLU A 60 -2.96 22.49 -2.75
N VAL A 61 -4.21 22.31 -3.21
CA VAL A 61 -4.92 23.29 -4.04
C VAL A 61 -5.14 24.63 -3.31
N ASN A 62 -5.19 24.62 -1.98
CA ASN A 62 -5.23 25.86 -1.18
C ASN A 62 -3.94 26.69 -1.30
N LEU A 63 -2.85 26.10 -1.76
CA LEU A 63 -1.58 26.75 -2.02
C LEU A 63 -1.33 26.99 -3.51
N GLY A 64 -2.34 26.75 -4.38
CA GLY A 64 -2.19 26.82 -5.83
C GLY A 64 -1.31 25.70 -6.39
N LEU A 65 -1.19 24.57 -5.69
CA LEU A 65 -0.40 23.40 -6.06
C LEU A 65 -1.31 22.16 -6.26
N ILE A 66 -0.72 21.13 -6.78
CA ILE A 66 -1.29 19.77 -6.78
C ILE A 66 -0.43 18.86 -5.89
N PRO A 67 -0.94 17.72 -5.41
CA PRO A 67 -0.11 16.68 -4.78
C PRO A 67 1.07 16.31 -5.68
N GLY A 68 2.28 16.38 -5.15
CA GLY A 68 3.52 16.23 -5.93
C GLY A 68 4.21 14.87 -5.79
N TYR A 69 3.86 14.09 -4.76
CA TYR A 69 4.53 12.84 -4.43
C TYR A 69 3.73 11.58 -4.81
N GLY A 70 2.76 11.75 -5.71
CA GLY A 70 1.97 10.67 -6.28
C GLY A 70 0.52 10.60 -5.77
N GLY A 71 0.07 11.60 -4.99
CA GLY A 71 -1.28 11.64 -4.43
C GLY A 71 -2.38 11.60 -5.48
N THR A 72 -2.20 12.28 -6.62
CA THR A 72 -3.17 12.26 -7.72
C THR A 72 -3.37 10.85 -8.28
N GLN A 73 -2.34 10.02 -8.25
CA GLN A 73 -2.37 8.65 -8.78
C GLN A 73 -2.89 7.68 -7.73
N ARG A 74 -2.22 7.61 -6.55
CA ARG A 74 -2.56 6.64 -5.50
C ARG A 74 -3.95 6.85 -4.91
N LEU A 75 -4.36 8.10 -4.67
CA LEU A 75 -5.71 8.36 -4.19
C LEU A 75 -6.75 7.89 -5.20
N THR A 76 -6.53 8.16 -6.50
CA THR A 76 -7.43 7.72 -7.58
C THR A 76 -7.56 6.21 -7.64
N GLN A 77 -6.46 5.48 -7.44
CA GLN A 77 -6.46 4.01 -7.39
C GLN A 77 -7.23 3.46 -6.18
N LEU A 78 -7.14 4.13 -5.03
CA LEU A 78 -7.75 3.67 -3.78
C LEU A 78 -9.23 4.00 -3.67
N VAL A 79 -9.64 5.22 -4.04
CA VAL A 79 -11.01 5.72 -3.80
C VAL A 79 -11.82 5.93 -5.08
N GLY A 80 -11.21 5.65 -6.23
CA GLY A 80 -11.82 5.88 -7.54
C GLY A 80 -11.76 7.33 -8.02
N LYS A 81 -11.91 7.51 -9.36
CA LYS A 81 -11.68 8.78 -10.05
C LYS A 81 -12.55 9.93 -9.53
N GLY A 82 -13.85 9.70 -9.37
CA GLY A 82 -14.80 10.76 -8.99
C GLY A 82 -14.51 11.30 -7.60
N LYS A 83 -14.37 10.42 -6.61
CA LYS A 83 -14.09 10.81 -5.22
C LYS A 83 -12.70 11.42 -5.06
N SER A 84 -11.70 10.90 -5.77
CA SER A 84 -10.37 11.48 -5.79
C SER A 84 -10.37 12.93 -6.30
N MET A 85 -11.08 13.22 -7.40
CA MET A 85 -11.22 14.59 -7.92
C MET A 85 -11.92 15.50 -6.92
N GLU A 86 -13.04 15.06 -6.34
CA GLU A 86 -13.78 15.83 -5.33
C GLU A 86 -12.86 16.23 -4.17
N LEU A 87 -12.20 15.27 -3.54
CA LEU A 87 -11.34 15.51 -2.37
C LEU A 87 -10.17 16.46 -2.70
N GLN A 88 -9.51 16.25 -3.83
CA GLN A 88 -8.35 17.07 -4.21
C GLN A 88 -8.72 18.48 -4.66
N MET A 89 -9.85 18.64 -5.38
CA MET A 89 -10.29 19.96 -5.86
C MET A 89 -10.91 20.82 -4.76
N THR A 90 -11.53 20.20 -3.77
CA THR A 90 -12.18 20.91 -2.65
C THR A 90 -11.25 21.08 -1.44
N ALA A 91 -10.13 20.37 -1.41
CA ALA A 91 -9.27 20.25 -0.22
C ALA A 91 -10.02 19.74 1.03
N HIS A 92 -11.15 19.03 0.84
CA HIS A 92 -11.95 18.51 1.94
C HIS A 92 -11.18 17.44 2.71
N LEU A 93 -11.28 17.50 4.06
CA LEU A 93 -10.69 16.51 4.94
C LEU A 93 -11.73 15.45 5.30
N ILE A 94 -11.39 14.20 5.12
CA ILE A 94 -12.23 13.07 5.52
C ILE A 94 -11.77 12.52 6.87
N ASP A 95 -12.72 11.97 7.63
CA ASP A 95 -12.42 11.30 8.88
C ASP A 95 -12.09 9.81 8.70
N ALA A 96 -11.77 9.14 9.81
CA ALA A 96 -11.38 7.74 9.82
C ALA A 96 -12.48 6.81 9.25
N ASN A 97 -13.75 7.08 9.57
CA ASN A 97 -14.86 6.26 9.11
C ASN A 97 -15.11 6.43 7.60
N GLU A 98 -15.08 7.66 7.10
CA GLU A 98 -15.18 7.92 5.66
C GLU A 98 -13.98 7.30 4.91
N ALA A 99 -12.77 7.42 5.46
CA ALA A 99 -11.58 6.80 4.90
C ALA A 99 -11.70 5.27 4.81
N LEU A 100 -12.32 4.63 5.83
CA LEU A 100 -12.61 3.18 5.82
C LEU A 100 -13.64 2.83 4.74
N GLN A 101 -14.75 3.58 4.66
CA GLN A 101 -15.80 3.34 3.67
C GLN A 101 -15.29 3.48 2.22
N LEU A 102 -14.37 4.41 1.99
CA LEU A 102 -13.75 4.64 0.69
C LEU A 102 -12.63 3.65 0.34
N GLY A 103 -12.21 2.81 1.28
CA GLY A 103 -11.07 1.90 1.10
C GLY A 103 -9.70 2.58 1.20
N LEU A 104 -9.65 3.86 1.64
CA LEU A 104 -8.38 4.54 1.87
C LEU A 104 -7.62 3.92 3.05
N VAL A 105 -8.30 3.43 4.08
CA VAL A 105 -7.72 2.67 5.18
C VAL A 105 -8.37 1.30 5.32
N ASN A 106 -7.64 0.34 5.88
CA ASN A 106 -8.07 -1.05 6.03
C ASN A 106 -8.76 -1.32 7.38
N HIS A 107 -8.37 -0.58 8.43
CA HIS A 107 -8.92 -0.71 9.77
C HIS A 107 -8.94 0.63 10.50
N VAL A 108 -9.94 0.80 11.35
CA VAL A 108 -10.04 1.90 12.33
C VAL A 108 -10.02 1.29 13.74
N THR A 109 -9.28 1.91 14.64
CA THR A 109 -9.14 1.49 16.05
C THR A 109 -9.19 2.69 16.98
N THR A 110 -9.21 2.48 18.29
CA THR A 110 -8.88 3.58 19.21
C THR A 110 -7.42 3.97 19.09
N ALA A 111 -7.05 5.16 19.55
CA ALA A 111 -5.66 5.63 19.50
C ALA A 111 -4.72 4.71 20.30
N GLU A 112 -5.18 4.22 21.45
CA GLU A 112 -4.41 3.36 22.36
C GLU A 112 -4.12 1.99 21.74
N SER A 113 -5.08 1.42 21.01
CA SER A 113 -4.97 0.07 20.43
C SER A 113 -4.35 0.04 19.01
N LEU A 114 -4.07 1.20 18.40
CA LEU A 114 -3.61 1.29 17.02
C LEU A 114 -2.33 0.50 16.77
N LEU A 115 -1.31 0.69 17.60
CA LEU A 115 -0.03 0.02 17.43
C LEU A 115 -0.13 -1.48 17.72
N GLU A 116 -0.85 -1.86 18.79
CA GLU A 116 -1.06 -3.26 19.12
C GLU A 116 -1.74 -3.99 17.96
N ARG A 117 -2.85 -3.43 17.45
CA ARG A 117 -3.56 -4.01 16.31
C ARG A 117 -2.70 -4.11 15.06
N THR A 118 -1.87 -3.10 14.79
CA THR A 118 -0.93 -3.13 13.66
C THR A 118 0.10 -4.24 13.83
N ILE A 119 0.66 -4.40 15.03
CA ILE A 119 1.64 -5.45 15.36
C ILE A 119 1.00 -6.83 15.24
N ASP A 120 -0.23 -7.02 15.67
CA ASP A 120 -0.96 -8.29 15.53
C ASP A 120 -1.05 -8.73 14.07
N ILE A 121 -1.42 -7.82 13.17
CA ILE A 121 -1.48 -8.12 11.74
C ILE A 121 -0.09 -8.45 11.20
N LEU A 122 0.92 -7.68 11.58
CA LEU A 122 2.31 -7.94 11.18
C LEU A 122 2.82 -9.28 11.69
N ASN A 123 2.46 -9.70 12.92
CA ASN A 123 2.80 -11.01 13.48
C ASN A 123 2.18 -12.15 12.65
N VAL A 124 0.92 -11.97 12.20
CA VAL A 124 0.29 -12.93 11.28
C VAL A 124 1.08 -13.01 9.97
N ILE A 125 1.46 -11.88 9.38
CA ILE A 125 2.24 -11.82 8.14
C ILE A 125 3.61 -12.47 8.33
N MET A 126 4.30 -12.14 9.43
CA MET A 126 5.63 -12.70 9.74
C MET A 126 5.61 -14.23 9.96
N SER A 127 4.44 -14.81 10.21
CA SER A 127 4.29 -16.28 10.28
C SER A 127 4.20 -16.96 8.92
N LYS A 128 4.22 -16.21 7.81
CA LYS A 128 4.11 -16.71 6.43
C LYS A 128 5.46 -16.72 5.75
N ALA A 129 5.56 -17.46 4.63
CA ALA A 129 6.76 -17.56 3.82
C ALA A 129 7.18 -16.19 3.26
N PRO A 130 8.34 -15.63 3.66
CA PRO A 130 8.68 -14.24 3.34
C PRO A 130 8.94 -14.00 1.84
N ILE A 131 9.42 -15.01 1.09
CA ILE A 131 9.57 -14.91 -0.37
C ILE A 131 8.19 -14.76 -1.01
N ALA A 132 7.21 -15.57 -0.62
CA ALA A 132 5.85 -15.48 -1.14
C ALA A 132 5.20 -14.12 -0.83
N ILE A 133 5.40 -13.57 0.37
CA ILE A 133 4.95 -12.21 0.72
C ILE A 133 5.53 -11.17 -0.24
N GLY A 134 6.85 -11.22 -0.51
CA GLY A 134 7.50 -10.32 -1.45
C GLY A 134 6.94 -10.44 -2.87
N LYS A 135 6.65 -11.66 -3.33
CA LYS A 135 6.04 -11.92 -4.65
C LYS A 135 4.60 -11.42 -4.75
N ILE A 136 3.81 -11.52 -3.67
CA ILE A 136 2.46 -10.92 -3.62
C ILE A 136 2.56 -9.40 -3.82
N ILE A 137 3.47 -8.72 -3.13
CA ILE A 137 3.67 -7.26 -3.29
C ILE A 137 4.02 -6.92 -4.75
N GLU A 138 4.97 -7.64 -5.36
CA GLU A 138 5.35 -7.44 -6.75
C GLU A 138 4.16 -7.59 -7.71
N CYS A 139 3.37 -8.66 -7.58
CA CYS A 139 2.24 -8.94 -8.46
C CYS A 139 1.10 -7.93 -8.29
N VAL A 140 0.76 -7.56 -7.04
CA VAL A 140 -0.30 -6.59 -6.75
C VAL A 140 0.08 -5.20 -7.28
N ASN A 141 1.33 -4.77 -7.12
CA ASN A 141 1.79 -3.49 -7.66
C ASN A 141 1.69 -3.45 -9.19
N VAL A 142 2.02 -4.54 -9.88
CA VAL A 142 1.85 -4.62 -11.35
C VAL A 142 0.38 -4.50 -11.74
N ALA A 143 -0.54 -5.16 -11.00
CA ALA A 143 -1.97 -5.11 -11.30
C ALA A 143 -2.55 -3.68 -11.22
N VAL A 144 -2.02 -2.85 -10.32
CA VAL A 144 -2.47 -1.45 -10.13
C VAL A 144 -1.92 -0.52 -11.22
N VAL A 145 -0.70 -0.78 -11.73
CA VAL A 145 -0.02 0.08 -12.71
C VAL A 145 -0.32 -0.35 -14.15
N SER A 146 -0.67 -1.63 -14.37
CA SER A 146 -0.95 -2.13 -15.72
C SER A 146 -2.22 -1.50 -16.27
N ASP A 147 -2.07 -0.62 -17.26
CA ASP A 147 -3.19 -0.19 -18.07
C ASP A 147 -3.65 -1.39 -18.92
N SER A 148 -4.77 -1.97 -18.51
CA SER A 148 -5.37 -3.13 -19.16
C SER A 148 -5.68 -2.88 -20.65
N ALA A 149 -5.83 -1.62 -21.05
CA ALA A 149 -6.06 -1.21 -22.43
C ALA A 149 -4.83 -1.40 -23.32
N TYR A 150 -3.60 -1.28 -22.77
CA TYR A 150 -2.35 -1.39 -23.54
C TYR A 150 -1.72 -2.78 -23.50
N THR A 151 -2.02 -3.57 -22.47
CA THR A 151 -1.38 -4.90 -22.26
C THR A 151 -2.31 -6.07 -22.52
N ASN A 152 -3.55 -5.83 -22.96
CA ASN A 152 -4.61 -6.85 -23.05
C ASN A 152 -4.78 -7.62 -21.73
N GLY A 153 -4.46 -7.01 -20.59
CA GLY A 153 -4.59 -7.59 -19.25
C GLY A 153 -3.60 -8.73 -18.94
N LYS A 154 -2.62 -9.00 -19.82
CA LYS A 154 -1.74 -10.16 -19.66
C LYS A 154 -0.53 -9.91 -18.77
N SER A 155 0.03 -8.69 -18.74
CA SER A 155 1.28 -8.44 -18.01
C SER A 155 1.21 -8.74 -16.50
N GLY A 156 0.09 -8.48 -15.85
CA GLY A 156 -0.12 -8.82 -14.43
C GLY A 156 -0.24 -10.33 -14.22
N TYR A 157 -1.01 -11.02 -15.06
CA TYR A 157 -1.16 -12.48 -15.02
C TYR A 157 0.13 -13.20 -15.38
N ASP A 158 0.89 -12.72 -16.37
CA ASP A 158 2.19 -13.28 -16.73
C ASP A 158 3.18 -13.14 -15.57
N LYS A 159 3.17 -11.97 -14.88
CA LYS A 159 3.98 -11.76 -13.68
C LYS A 159 3.60 -12.69 -12.54
N GLU A 160 2.30 -12.97 -12.35
CA GLU A 160 1.82 -13.91 -11.35
C GLU A 160 2.29 -15.34 -11.65
N VAL A 161 2.23 -15.79 -12.91
CA VAL A 161 2.73 -17.11 -13.34
C VAL A 161 4.23 -17.24 -13.03
N GLU A 162 5.04 -16.22 -13.37
CA GLU A 162 6.47 -16.20 -13.07
C GLU A 162 6.71 -16.26 -11.55
N ALA A 163 6.03 -15.40 -10.80
CA ALA A 163 6.17 -15.32 -9.35
C ALA A 163 5.74 -16.63 -8.64
N PHE A 164 4.69 -17.28 -9.13
CA PHE A 164 4.26 -18.60 -8.65
C PHE A 164 5.33 -19.65 -8.88
N GLY A 165 5.93 -19.68 -10.08
CA GLY A 165 7.05 -20.57 -10.40
C GLY A 165 8.26 -20.34 -9.49
N ASP A 166 8.60 -19.08 -9.22
CA ASP A 166 9.68 -18.72 -8.29
C ASP A 166 9.41 -19.23 -6.87
N CYS A 167 8.16 -19.14 -6.40
CA CYS A 167 7.80 -19.68 -5.09
C CYS A 167 7.88 -21.22 -5.06
N PHE A 168 7.54 -21.87 -6.17
CA PHE A 168 7.44 -23.34 -6.24
C PHE A 168 8.79 -24.04 -6.03
N VAL A 169 9.89 -23.38 -6.32
CA VAL A 169 11.25 -23.95 -6.15
C VAL A 169 11.88 -23.65 -4.78
N THR A 170 11.19 -22.92 -3.88
CA THR A 170 11.68 -22.58 -2.56
C THR A 170 11.61 -23.73 -1.56
N GLU A 171 12.48 -23.72 -0.56
CA GLU A 171 12.39 -24.63 0.58
C GLU A 171 11.13 -24.37 1.42
N ASP A 172 10.74 -23.10 1.52
CA ASP A 172 9.52 -22.70 2.23
C ASP A 172 8.24 -23.30 1.62
N MET A 173 8.17 -23.47 0.29
CA MET A 173 7.05 -24.17 -0.36
C MET A 173 6.99 -25.63 0.07
N LYS A 174 8.14 -26.33 0.09
CA LYS A 174 8.22 -27.72 0.53
C LYS A 174 7.83 -27.86 2.00
N GLU A 175 8.34 -26.99 2.84
CA GLU A 175 7.99 -26.93 4.27
C GLU A 175 6.48 -26.68 4.44
N GLY A 176 5.94 -25.66 3.74
CA GLY A 176 4.52 -25.29 3.84
C GLY A 176 3.60 -26.45 3.44
N THR A 177 3.88 -27.12 2.33
CA THR A 177 3.11 -28.27 1.85
C THR A 177 3.24 -29.47 2.77
N THR A 178 4.43 -29.77 3.27
CA THR A 178 4.67 -30.87 4.23
C THR A 178 3.92 -30.60 5.53
N ALA A 179 4.08 -29.41 6.11
CA ALA A 179 3.41 -29.02 7.34
C ALA A 179 1.87 -29.09 7.22
N PHE A 180 1.33 -28.70 6.06
CA PHE A 180 -0.11 -28.82 5.79
C PHE A 180 -0.58 -30.29 5.79
N LEU A 181 0.14 -31.19 5.13
CA LEU A 181 -0.19 -32.62 5.10
C LEU A 181 -0.07 -33.27 6.50
N GLU A 182 0.93 -32.87 7.26
CA GLU A 182 1.21 -33.34 8.62
C GLU A 182 0.34 -32.65 9.69
N LYS A 183 -0.49 -31.66 9.32
CA LYS A 183 -1.36 -30.89 10.22
C LYS A 183 -0.58 -30.20 11.36
N ARG A 184 0.61 -29.71 11.08
CA ARG A 184 1.46 -28.96 12.00
C ARG A 184 1.68 -27.52 11.52
N LYS A 185 2.21 -26.67 12.40
CA LYS A 185 2.62 -25.32 12.02
C LYS A 185 3.89 -25.39 11.17
N ALA A 186 3.89 -24.64 10.05
CA ALA A 186 5.09 -24.50 9.21
C ALA A 186 6.15 -23.61 9.88
N ASN A 187 7.40 -23.86 9.57
CA ASN A 187 8.56 -23.09 10.04
C ASN A 187 9.34 -22.53 8.85
N PHE A 188 8.86 -21.40 8.32
CA PHE A 188 9.44 -20.76 7.15
C PHE A 188 10.77 -20.07 7.45
N GLN A 189 11.75 -20.20 6.54
CA GLN A 189 13.11 -19.69 6.68
C GLN A 189 13.48 -18.63 5.63
N GLY A 190 12.62 -18.36 4.65
CA GLY A 190 12.88 -17.42 3.56
C GLY A 190 13.88 -17.95 2.52
N LYS A 191 13.87 -19.22 2.25
CA LYS A 191 14.80 -19.91 1.34
C LYS A 191 14.09 -20.68 0.26
#